data_f951fdc7304d9f00e9060f9e06342824
#
_entry.id   f951fdc7304d9f00e9060f9e06342824
#
_cell.length_a   1.000
_cell.length_b   1.000
_cell.length_c   1.000
_cell.angle_alpha   90.00
_cell.angle_beta   90.00
_cell.angle_gamma   90.00
#
_symmetry.space_group_name_H-M   'P 1'
#
loop_
_entity.id
_entity.type
_entity.pdbx_description
1 polymer ?
#
loop_
_entity_poly.entity_id
_entity_poly.type
_entity_poly.pdbx_seq_one_letter_code
_entity_poly.pdbx_strand_id
1 'polypeptide(L)'
;MLRAVLAATSLTVAFSITATVPADAARISNAVAVFSGLDKITGRITEFDVYLNETVQFGALQVTPKACYSRDETEAQHVDAFVQVDEITLDRRIRQIFSGWMFADSPALNAIEHPIYDVWLKDCKQTSDVPKPAK
;
A
#
# COMPACT_ATOMS: atom_id res chain seq x y z
N MET A 1 -54.91 21.87 -58.75
CA MET A 1 -53.48 21.54 -58.63
C MET A 1 -53.03 21.61 -57.16
N LEU A 2 -52.99 20.49 -56.50
CA LEU A 2 -52.57 20.40 -55.11
C LEU A 2 -51.04 20.27 -55.09
N ARG A 3 -50.32 21.24 -54.50
CA ARG A 3 -48.92 21.15 -54.24
C ARG A 3 -48.75 20.71 -52.76
N ALA A 4 -48.41 19.45 -52.58
CA ALA A 4 -48.03 18.95 -51.25
C ALA A 4 -46.63 19.40 -50.92
N VAL A 5 -46.48 20.21 -49.87
CA VAL A 5 -45.19 20.58 -49.29
C VAL A 5 -44.92 19.57 -48.23
N LEU A 6 -43.94 18.70 -48.52
CA LEU A 6 -43.39 17.80 -47.54
C LEU A 6 -42.41 18.56 -46.63
N ALA A 7 -42.82 18.81 -45.41
CA ALA A 7 -41.94 19.32 -44.37
C ALA A 7 -41.16 18.14 -43.77
N ALA A 8 -39.86 18.06 -44.09
CA ALA A 8 -38.96 17.11 -43.49
C ALA A 8 -38.51 17.65 -42.12
N THR A 9 -39.08 17.10 -41.06
CA THR A 9 -38.62 17.36 -39.68
C THR A 9 -37.37 16.52 -39.39
N SER A 10 -36.21 17.17 -39.42
CA SER A 10 -34.95 16.57 -38.98
C SER A 10 -34.96 16.43 -37.46
N LEU A 11 -35.10 15.21 -36.98
CA LEU A 11 -34.94 14.90 -35.57
C LEU A 11 -33.45 14.77 -35.25
N THR A 12 -32.82 15.83 -34.72
CA THR A 12 -31.44 15.81 -34.23
C THR A 12 -31.43 15.11 -32.88
N VAL A 13 -31.01 13.86 -32.88
CA VAL A 13 -30.74 13.12 -31.64
C VAL A 13 -29.39 13.62 -31.08
N ALA A 14 -29.47 14.47 -30.05
CA ALA A 14 -28.29 14.88 -29.31
C ALA A 14 -27.80 13.67 -28.47
N PHE A 15 -26.73 13.07 -28.92
CA PHE A 15 -26.03 12.00 -28.18
C PHE A 15 -25.21 12.66 -27.06
N SER A 16 -25.77 12.71 -25.86
CA SER A 16 -25.02 13.17 -24.67
C SER A 16 -24.02 12.12 -24.28
N ILE A 17 -22.77 12.35 -24.64
CA ILE A 17 -21.63 11.53 -24.13
C ILE A 17 -21.44 11.91 -22.68
N THR A 18 -22.00 11.13 -21.76
CA THR A 18 -21.66 11.22 -20.35
C THR A 18 -20.25 10.64 -20.19
N ALA A 19 -19.26 11.52 -20.04
CA ALA A 19 -17.93 11.13 -19.65
C ALA A 19 -18.00 10.56 -18.24
N THR A 20 -17.92 9.23 -18.11
CA THR A 20 -17.75 8.59 -16.81
C THR A 20 -16.33 8.86 -16.35
N VAL A 21 -16.17 9.81 -15.42
CA VAL A 21 -14.92 10.00 -14.69
C VAL A 21 -14.74 8.75 -13.84
N PRO A 22 -13.64 7.98 -13.98
CA PRO A 22 -13.39 6.87 -13.09
C PRO A 22 -13.31 7.43 -11.67
N ALA A 23 -14.15 6.91 -10.78
CA ALA A 23 -14.05 7.21 -9.36
C ALA A 23 -12.77 6.52 -8.86
N ASP A 24 -11.67 7.26 -8.83
CA ASP A 24 -10.47 6.83 -8.12
C ASP A 24 -10.85 6.65 -6.65
N ALA A 25 -10.85 5.39 -6.19
CA ALA A 25 -10.92 5.11 -4.77
C ALA A 25 -9.78 5.91 -4.11
N ALA A 26 -10.11 6.90 -3.28
CA ALA A 26 -9.15 7.85 -2.77
C ALA A 26 -8.15 7.15 -1.87
N ARG A 27 -6.95 6.90 -2.39
CA ARG A 27 -5.82 6.44 -1.60
C ARG A 27 -5.32 7.56 -0.72
N ILE A 28 -5.15 7.27 0.55
CA ILE A 28 -4.50 8.18 1.48
C ILE A 28 -3.03 7.77 1.59
N SER A 29 -2.13 8.65 1.18
CA SER A 29 -0.69 8.44 1.35
C SER A 29 -0.30 8.77 2.79
N ASN A 30 0.38 7.83 3.45
CA ASN A 30 0.79 7.96 4.84
C ASN A 30 2.31 8.06 4.95
N ALA A 31 2.78 8.77 5.95
CA ALA A 31 4.21 8.97 6.19
C ALA A 31 4.85 7.82 6.98
N VAL A 32 4.06 6.99 7.64
CA VAL A 32 4.52 5.95 8.55
C VAL A 32 3.84 4.63 8.25
N ALA A 33 4.62 3.57 8.13
CA ALA A 33 4.14 2.20 8.08
C ALA A 33 4.32 1.54 9.45
N VAL A 34 3.32 0.78 9.88
CA VAL A 34 3.34 0.02 11.12
C VAL A 34 3.50 -1.45 10.79
N PHE A 35 4.53 -2.07 11.33
CA PHE A 35 4.83 -3.47 11.13
C PHE A 35 4.70 -4.27 12.41
N SER A 36 4.41 -5.55 12.26
CA SER A 36 4.61 -6.55 13.30
C SER A 36 5.73 -7.48 12.87
N GLY A 37 6.66 -7.72 13.78
CA GLY A 37 7.77 -8.65 13.58
C GLY A 37 7.67 -9.82 14.57
N LEU A 38 7.87 -11.03 14.07
CA LEU A 38 7.88 -12.25 14.85
C LEU A 38 9.28 -12.85 14.88
N ASP A 39 9.76 -13.11 16.09
CA ASP A 39 10.89 -14.02 16.30
C ASP A 39 10.34 -15.43 16.48
N LYS A 40 10.60 -16.30 15.52
CA LYS A 40 10.04 -17.66 15.50
C LYS A 40 10.69 -18.59 16.56
N ILE A 41 11.86 -18.23 17.07
CA ILE A 41 12.54 -19.01 18.11
C ILE A 41 11.89 -18.76 19.47
N THR A 42 11.65 -17.50 19.82
CA THR A 42 11.10 -17.11 21.11
C THR A 42 9.58 -16.98 21.10
N GLY A 43 8.96 -16.89 19.91
CA GLY A 43 7.53 -16.60 19.75
C GLY A 43 7.16 -15.15 20.06
N ARG A 44 8.12 -14.26 20.23
CA ARG A 44 7.86 -12.86 20.57
C ARG A 44 7.44 -12.08 19.34
N ILE A 45 6.34 -11.34 19.50
CA ILE A 45 5.86 -10.39 18.49
C ILE A 45 6.16 -8.98 18.99
N THR A 46 6.78 -8.17 18.14
CA THR A 46 7.10 -6.77 18.39
C THR A 46 6.47 -5.91 17.31
N GLU A 47 5.78 -4.86 17.72
CA GLU A 47 5.22 -3.87 16.80
C GLU A 47 6.18 -2.68 16.71
N PHE A 48 6.41 -2.18 15.50
CA PHE A 48 7.32 -1.05 15.27
C PHE A 48 6.87 -0.19 14.10
N ASP A 49 7.14 1.11 14.24
CA ASP A 49 6.83 2.11 13.23
C ASP A 49 8.08 2.42 12.39
N VAL A 50 7.87 2.59 11.09
CA VAL A 50 8.94 3.00 10.18
C VAL A 50 8.44 4.12 9.28
N TYR A 51 9.18 5.24 9.26
CA TYR A 51 8.92 6.31 8.30
C TYR A 51 9.27 5.87 6.88
N LEU A 52 8.55 6.38 5.89
CA LEU A 52 8.83 6.07 4.49
C LEU A 52 10.28 6.41 4.12
N ASN A 53 10.91 5.51 3.39
CA ASN A 53 12.31 5.59 2.95
C ASN A 53 13.36 5.53 4.08
N GLU A 54 12.92 5.29 5.31
CA GLU A 54 13.80 4.99 6.43
C GLU A 54 13.88 3.48 6.63
N THR A 55 14.95 3.03 7.24
CA THR A 55 15.20 1.61 7.49
C THR A 55 15.25 1.35 8.99
N VAL A 56 14.48 0.35 9.43
CA VAL A 56 14.51 -0.14 10.82
C VAL A 56 14.97 -1.58 10.79
N GLN A 57 15.90 -1.90 11.70
CA GLN A 57 16.38 -3.26 11.87
C GLN A 57 15.48 -4.03 12.84
N PHE A 58 15.03 -5.19 12.40
CA PHE A 58 14.34 -6.17 13.23
C PHE A 58 15.08 -7.51 13.15
N GLY A 59 15.75 -7.90 14.25
CA GLY A 59 16.62 -9.06 14.21
C GLY A 59 17.71 -8.94 13.14
N ALA A 60 17.77 -9.87 12.24
CA ALA A 60 18.67 -9.85 11.09
C ALA A 60 18.06 -9.20 9.84
N LEU A 61 16.86 -8.64 9.96
CA LEU A 61 16.15 -8.01 8.85
C LEU A 61 16.26 -6.49 8.92
N GLN A 62 16.38 -5.86 7.77
CA GLN A 62 16.27 -4.41 7.58
C GLN A 62 15.01 -4.12 6.77
N VAL A 63 14.08 -3.40 7.36
CA VAL A 63 12.76 -3.13 6.77
C VAL A 63 12.69 -1.67 6.32
N THR A 64 12.39 -1.46 5.05
CA THR A 64 12.32 -0.13 4.43
C THR A 64 11.00 -0.01 3.67
N PRO A 65 9.99 0.69 4.20
CA PRO A 65 8.79 1.00 3.45
C PRO A 65 9.06 2.12 2.43
N LYS A 66 8.56 1.94 1.21
CA LYS A 66 8.67 2.94 0.14
C LYS A 66 7.38 3.71 -0.07
N ALA A 67 6.25 3.08 0.24
CA ALA A 67 4.92 3.68 0.18
C ALA A 67 4.01 2.99 1.19
N CYS A 68 3.04 3.70 1.72
CA CYS A 68 2.05 3.16 2.65
C CYS A 68 0.72 3.86 2.43
N TYR A 69 -0.28 3.11 1.97
CA TYR A 69 -1.59 3.63 1.61
C TYR A 69 -2.69 3.05 2.47
N SER A 70 -3.61 3.89 2.86
CA SER A 70 -4.87 3.52 3.50
C SER A 70 -6.05 4.03 2.68
N ARG A 71 -7.26 3.72 3.14
CA ARG A 71 -8.50 4.17 2.52
C ARG A 71 -9.26 5.08 3.48
N ASP A 72 -10.19 5.87 2.94
CA ASP A 72 -11.12 6.66 3.71
C ASP A 72 -11.98 5.75 4.60
N GLU A 73 -12.40 6.25 5.76
CA GLU A 73 -13.27 5.53 6.72
C GLU A 73 -14.61 5.07 6.13
N THR A 74 -15.06 5.71 5.03
CA THR A 74 -16.29 5.33 4.33
C THR A 74 -16.15 4.10 3.43
N GLU A 75 -14.92 3.64 3.20
CA GLU A 75 -14.61 2.48 2.36
C GLU A 75 -14.15 1.29 3.20
N ALA A 76 -14.21 0.10 2.60
CA ALA A 76 -13.59 -1.08 3.21
C ALA A 76 -12.10 -0.82 3.46
N GLN A 77 -11.66 -1.07 4.69
CA GLN A 77 -10.29 -0.79 5.11
C GLN A 77 -9.31 -1.70 4.37
N HIS A 78 -8.60 -1.12 3.40
CA HIS A 78 -7.46 -1.73 2.75
C HIS A 78 -6.22 -0.91 3.08
N VAL A 79 -5.25 -1.56 3.69
CA VAL A 79 -3.95 -0.97 3.98
C VAL A 79 -2.91 -1.75 3.23
N ASP A 80 -2.16 -1.07 2.39
CA ASP A 80 -1.12 -1.66 1.57
C ASP A 80 0.14 -0.80 1.59
N ALA A 81 1.29 -1.46 1.57
CA ALA A 81 2.59 -0.80 1.56
C ALA A 81 3.54 -1.50 0.60
N PHE A 82 4.33 -0.72 -0.12
CA PHE A 82 5.47 -1.24 -0.86
C PHE A 82 6.68 -1.28 0.06
N VAL A 83 7.23 -2.45 0.26
CA VAL A 83 8.26 -2.71 1.28
C VAL A 83 9.44 -3.44 0.66
N GLN A 84 10.62 -3.00 1.02
CA GLN A 84 11.87 -3.70 0.75
C GLN A 84 12.40 -4.27 2.05
N VAL A 85 12.78 -5.54 2.03
CA VAL A 85 13.40 -6.19 3.18
C VAL A 85 14.73 -6.80 2.77
N ASP A 86 15.76 -6.42 3.49
CA ASP A 86 17.10 -6.96 3.35
C ASP A 86 17.43 -7.82 4.56
N GLU A 87 18.24 -8.86 4.34
CA GLU A 87 18.80 -9.71 5.38
C GLU A 87 20.25 -9.35 5.61
N ILE A 88 20.62 -9.20 6.88
CA ILE A 88 22.04 -9.17 7.28
C ILE A 88 22.47 -10.62 7.51
N THR A 89 23.31 -11.13 6.63
CA THR A 89 23.78 -12.51 6.70
C THR A 89 24.82 -12.71 7.81
N LEU A 90 25.13 -13.96 8.15
CA LEU A 90 26.12 -14.28 9.20
C LEU A 90 27.54 -13.78 8.86
N ASP A 91 27.86 -13.66 7.58
CA ASP A 91 29.12 -13.08 7.10
C ASP A 91 29.07 -11.55 6.92
N ARG A 92 28.04 -10.90 7.51
CA ARG A 92 27.80 -9.43 7.50
C ARG A 92 27.56 -8.83 6.13
N ARG A 93 27.06 -9.61 5.19
CA ARG A 93 26.58 -9.11 3.91
C ARG A 93 25.12 -8.74 3.98
N ILE A 94 24.71 -7.76 3.18
CA ILE A 94 23.31 -7.37 3.05
C ILE A 94 22.78 -7.98 1.77
N ARG A 95 21.67 -8.74 1.89
CA ARG A 95 21.03 -9.39 0.77
C ARG A 95 19.54 -9.05 0.76
N GLN A 96 19.03 -8.54 -0.36
CA GLN A 96 17.60 -8.31 -0.52
C GLN A 96 16.87 -9.65 -0.60
N ILE A 97 15.91 -9.86 0.29
CA ILE A 97 15.10 -11.08 0.34
C ILE A 97 13.65 -10.85 -0.04
N PHE A 98 13.20 -9.59 -0.04
CA PHE A 98 11.83 -9.23 -0.41
C PHE A 98 11.78 -7.81 -0.97
N SER A 99 11.01 -7.63 -2.03
CA SER A 99 10.63 -6.32 -2.54
C SER A 99 9.26 -6.45 -3.20
N GLY A 100 8.25 -5.81 -2.63
CA GLY A 100 6.89 -5.92 -3.15
C GLY A 100 5.86 -5.31 -2.24
N TRP A 101 4.59 -5.53 -2.60
CA TRP A 101 3.46 -5.04 -1.85
C TRP A 101 3.08 -6.00 -0.72
N MET A 102 2.92 -5.44 0.47
CA MET A 102 2.33 -6.11 1.62
C MET A 102 0.93 -5.57 1.86
N PHE A 103 0.03 -6.44 2.30
CA PHE A 103 -1.37 -6.11 2.57
C PHE A 103 -1.71 -6.47 4.02
N ALA A 104 -2.18 -5.48 4.78
CA ALA A 104 -2.49 -5.70 6.20
C ALA A 104 -3.67 -6.66 6.42
N ASP A 105 -4.63 -6.66 5.49
CA ASP A 105 -5.79 -7.56 5.51
C ASP A 105 -5.48 -8.98 4.98
N SER A 106 -4.33 -9.18 4.36
CA SER A 106 -3.90 -10.47 3.81
C SER A 106 -2.40 -10.68 4.00
N PRO A 107 -1.94 -10.81 5.26
CA PRO A 107 -0.49 -10.85 5.55
C PRO A 107 0.24 -12.04 4.95
N ALA A 108 -0.46 -13.13 4.66
CA ALA A 108 0.14 -14.32 4.05
C ALA A 108 0.31 -14.22 2.53
N LEU A 109 -0.25 -13.19 1.90
CA LEU A 109 -0.24 -13.07 0.43
C LEU A 109 1.17 -12.88 -0.12
N ASN A 110 1.99 -12.09 0.54
CA ASN A 110 3.39 -11.83 0.20
C ASN A 110 4.23 -11.95 1.46
N ALA A 111 4.49 -13.17 1.89
CA ALA A 111 5.25 -13.45 3.10
C ALA A 111 6.75 -13.33 2.86
N ILE A 112 7.47 -12.85 3.85
CA ILE A 112 8.92 -12.89 3.88
C ILE A 112 9.35 -14.31 4.25
N GLU A 113 10.13 -14.94 3.37
CA GLU A 113 10.66 -16.27 3.62
C GLU A 113 12.02 -16.18 4.36
N HIS A 114 11.94 -16.17 5.68
CA HIS A 114 13.12 -16.25 6.52
C HIS A 114 12.92 -17.32 7.60
N PRO A 115 13.93 -18.14 7.93
CA PRO A 115 13.76 -19.25 8.86
C PRO A 115 13.51 -18.81 10.30
N ILE A 116 13.95 -17.62 10.70
CA ILE A 116 13.92 -17.15 12.10
C ILE A 116 12.95 -16.00 12.30
N TYR A 117 12.87 -15.09 11.33
CA TYR A 117 12.09 -13.86 11.46
C TYR A 117 10.98 -13.79 10.44
N ASP A 118 9.85 -13.20 10.85
CA ASP A 118 8.76 -12.85 9.97
C ASP A 118 8.36 -11.40 10.23
N VAL A 119 7.98 -10.68 9.19
CA VAL A 119 7.52 -9.29 9.27
C VAL A 119 6.32 -9.11 8.35
N TRP A 120 5.28 -8.49 8.85
CA TRP A 120 4.10 -8.16 8.04
C TRP A 120 3.60 -6.77 8.35
N LEU A 121 2.93 -6.18 7.37
CA LEU A 121 2.30 -4.88 7.51
C LEU A 121 1.06 -4.99 8.41
N LYS A 122 0.94 -4.08 9.36
CA LYS A 122 -0.20 -3.97 10.24
C LYS A 122 -1.09 -2.78 9.91
N ASP A 123 -0.50 -1.63 9.68
CA ASP A 123 -1.23 -0.38 9.45
C ASP A 123 -0.37 0.67 8.75
N CYS A 124 -1.02 1.75 8.31
CA CYS A 124 -0.39 2.99 7.88
C CYS A 124 -0.95 4.14 8.69
N LYS A 125 -0.11 5.10 9.04
CA LYS A 125 -0.53 6.29 9.79
C LYS A 125 0.25 7.53 9.38
N GLN A 126 -0.28 8.70 9.73
CA GLN A 126 0.33 9.98 9.35
C GLN A 126 1.47 10.39 10.30
N THR A 127 1.36 10.01 11.57
CA THR A 127 2.29 10.42 12.62
C THR A 127 2.67 9.23 13.49
N SER A 128 3.84 9.34 14.13
CA SER A 128 4.35 8.34 15.06
C SER A 128 4.93 9.01 16.30
N ASP A 129 4.88 8.31 17.42
CA ASP A 129 5.56 8.71 18.66
C ASP A 129 7.09 8.52 18.56
N VAL A 130 7.54 7.75 17.59
CA VAL A 130 8.96 7.59 17.31
C VAL A 130 9.52 8.88 16.69
N PRO A 131 10.64 9.41 17.18
CA PRO A 131 11.24 10.61 16.60
C PRO A 131 11.59 10.41 15.13
N LYS A 132 11.23 11.41 14.31
CA LYS A 132 11.61 11.41 12.90
C LYS A 132 13.12 11.55 12.78
N PRO A 133 13.79 10.72 11.97
CA PRO A 133 15.22 10.85 11.78
C PRO A 133 15.61 12.25 11.30
N ALA A 134 16.65 12.80 11.87
CA ALA A 134 17.24 14.04 11.40
C ALA A 134 17.82 13.83 9.99
N LYS A 135 17.44 14.70 9.05
CA LYS A 135 18.03 14.70 7.71
C LYS A 135 19.41 15.35 7.72
#